data_efd92425f1081bff011e4d02d90530aa
#
_entry.id   efd92425f1081bff011e4d02d90530aa
#
_cell.length_a   1.000
_cell.length_b   1.000
_cell.length_c   1.000
_cell.angle_alpha   90.00
_cell.angle_beta   90.00
_cell.angle_gamma   90.00
#
_symmetry.space_group_name_H-M   'P 1'
#
loop_
_entity.id
_entity.type
_entity.pdbx_description
1 polymer ?
#
loop_
_entity_poly.entity_id
_entity_poly.type
_entity_poly.pdbx_seq_one_letter_code
_entity_poly.pdbx_strand_id
1 'polypeptide(L)'
;GRERHIQQGALRYGKQLVSSGRGESSHQEHPFVAIVTPGTDQERGEVYAMHFVYSGNFIGQVERCQFDTVRMVMGINQEEFCWNLKAGEEFQAPEVVMVYSAEGLGEMTRSYHAFYRRHLIRSPYNHKKRPILINNWEATYFDFDTDKLLDIAREAKKDGIEMLVMDDGWFGKRNKDDSSLGDWVVNEE
;
A
#
# COMPACT_ATOMS: atom_id res chain seq x y z
N GLY A 1 5.76 8.32 10.57
CA GLY A 1 4.57 8.63 11.31
C GLY A 1 4.18 7.53 12.27
N ARG A 2 3.25 7.82 13.13
CA ARG A 2 2.76 6.87 14.14
C ARG A 2 1.93 5.72 13.53
N GLU A 3 1.48 5.87 12.30
CA GLU A 3 0.67 4.88 11.58
C GLU A 3 1.49 3.69 11.07
N ARG A 4 2.80 3.79 11.08
CA ARG A 4 3.68 2.73 10.56
C ARG A 4 4.36 2.01 11.72
N HIS A 5 3.89 0.80 11.97
CA HIS A 5 4.50 -0.11 12.93
C HIS A 5 5.19 -1.24 12.19
N ILE A 6 6.50 -1.34 12.36
CA ILE A 6 7.25 -2.51 11.90
C ILE A 6 7.21 -3.53 13.02
N GLN A 7 6.55 -4.65 12.77
CA GLN A 7 6.57 -5.78 13.67
C GLN A 7 7.78 -6.65 13.33
N GLN A 8 8.72 -6.71 14.26
CA GLN A 8 9.92 -7.51 14.15
C GLN A 8 10.07 -8.41 15.37
N GLY A 9 10.41 -9.67 15.16
CA GLY A 9 10.60 -10.61 16.24
C GLY A 9 11.29 -11.89 15.79
N ALA A 10 11.75 -12.68 16.75
CA ALA A 10 12.30 -14.00 16.49
C ALA A 10 11.24 -14.93 15.89
N LEU A 11 11.62 -15.65 14.84
CA LEU A 11 10.75 -16.62 14.21
C LEU A 11 10.50 -17.79 15.15
N ARG A 12 9.26 -17.90 15.61
CA ARG A 12 8.80 -18.98 16.51
C ARG A 12 8.35 -20.19 15.71
N TYR A 13 8.30 -21.35 16.35
CA TYR A 13 7.67 -22.53 15.77
C TYR A 13 6.19 -22.26 15.47
N GLY A 14 5.72 -22.83 14.36
CA GLY A 14 4.38 -22.61 13.85
C GLY A 14 4.29 -21.43 12.90
N LYS A 15 3.10 -20.90 12.75
CA LYS A 15 2.78 -19.86 11.76
C LYS A 15 2.72 -18.48 12.38
N GLN A 16 3.31 -17.52 11.69
CA GLN A 16 3.15 -16.11 11.95
C GLN A 16 2.61 -15.50 10.66
N LEU A 17 1.61 -14.64 10.75
CA LEU A 17 0.90 -14.14 9.59
C LEU A 17 0.60 -12.65 9.69
N VAL A 18 0.48 -12.02 8.51
CA VAL A 18 -0.14 -10.72 8.28
C VAL A 18 -1.27 -10.92 7.29
N SER A 19 -2.40 -10.27 7.47
CA SER A 19 -3.56 -10.48 6.60
C SER A 19 -4.51 -9.30 6.59
N SER A 20 -5.32 -9.22 5.55
CA SER A 20 -6.50 -8.36 5.51
C SER A 20 -7.72 -9.16 5.06
N GLY A 21 -8.83 -8.99 5.75
CA GLY A 21 -10.17 -9.45 5.38
C GLY A 21 -11.15 -8.29 5.21
N ARG A 22 -10.64 -7.06 4.93
CA ARG A 22 -11.43 -5.81 4.89
C ARG A 22 -11.94 -5.41 3.51
N GLY A 23 -11.76 -6.28 2.50
CA GLY A 23 -12.07 -5.97 1.10
C GLY A 23 -10.87 -5.36 0.36
N GLU A 24 -9.86 -4.90 1.07
CA GLU A 24 -8.65 -4.28 0.53
C GLU A 24 -7.41 -4.62 1.35
N SER A 25 -6.23 -4.34 0.79
CA SER A 25 -4.97 -4.31 1.55
C SER A 25 -5.04 -3.16 2.55
N SER A 26 -5.18 -3.52 3.81
CA SER A 26 -5.45 -2.57 4.89
C SER A 26 -4.24 -1.69 5.21
N HIS A 27 -4.50 -0.47 5.72
CA HIS A 27 -3.48 0.36 6.34
C HIS A 27 -2.96 -0.22 7.68
N GLN A 28 -3.62 -1.21 8.26
CA GLN A 28 -3.16 -1.90 9.47
C GLN A 28 -2.11 -2.96 9.16
N GLU A 29 -2.27 -3.69 8.05
CA GLU A 29 -1.34 -4.73 7.64
C GLU A 29 -1.03 -4.60 6.16
N HIS A 30 0.25 -4.55 5.86
CA HIS A 30 0.74 -4.39 4.49
C HIS A 30 1.01 -5.77 3.87
N PRO A 31 0.74 -5.98 2.57
CA PRO A 31 0.97 -7.26 1.89
C PRO A 31 2.47 -7.51 1.63
N PHE A 32 3.23 -7.52 2.70
CA PHE A 32 4.68 -7.67 2.70
C PHE A 32 5.15 -8.50 3.89
N VAL A 33 6.01 -9.45 3.65
CA VAL A 33 6.72 -10.22 4.68
C VAL A 33 8.19 -10.37 4.32
N ALA A 34 9.06 -10.36 5.32
CA ALA A 34 10.47 -10.65 5.14
C ALA A 34 11.00 -11.53 6.25
N ILE A 35 11.91 -12.45 5.90
CA ILE A 35 12.74 -13.19 6.82
C ILE A 35 14.15 -12.65 6.71
N VAL A 36 14.78 -12.41 7.84
CA VAL A 36 16.13 -11.87 7.90
C VAL A 36 17.01 -12.70 8.83
N THR A 37 18.32 -12.73 8.57
CA THR A 37 19.28 -13.32 9.50
C THR A 37 19.41 -12.46 10.76
N PRO A 38 19.75 -13.04 11.92
CA PRO A 38 19.96 -12.27 13.14
C PRO A 38 21.01 -11.16 12.95
N GLY A 39 20.69 -9.97 13.44
CA GLY A 39 21.57 -8.80 13.32
C GLY A 39 21.53 -8.09 11.96
N THR A 40 20.59 -8.43 11.10
CA THR A 40 20.37 -7.71 9.85
C THR A 40 19.97 -6.25 10.12
N ASP A 41 20.62 -5.34 9.40
CA ASP A 41 20.34 -3.92 9.40
C ASP A 41 20.14 -3.38 7.96
N GLN A 42 20.25 -2.08 7.75
CA GLN A 42 20.08 -1.47 6.43
C GLN A 42 21.19 -1.84 5.44
N GLU A 43 22.37 -2.21 5.90
CA GLU A 43 23.57 -2.41 5.10
C GLU A 43 24.13 -3.83 5.15
N ARG A 44 23.66 -4.66 6.09
CA ARG A 44 24.19 -6.00 6.33
C ARG A 44 23.11 -7.01 6.65
N GLY A 45 23.42 -8.28 6.37
CA GLY A 45 22.59 -9.43 6.66
C GLY A 45 21.80 -9.90 5.45
N GLU A 46 21.35 -11.14 5.51
CA GLU A 46 20.54 -11.73 4.46
C GLU A 46 19.06 -11.43 4.68
N VAL A 47 18.40 -11.12 3.58
CA VAL A 47 16.96 -10.79 3.54
C VAL A 47 16.29 -11.61 2.45
N TYR A 48 15.22 -12.29 2.81
CA TYR A 48 14.30 -12.98 1.89
C TYR A 48 12.94 -12.31 2.05
N ALA A 49 12.47 -11.64 1.03
CA ALA A 49 11.26 -10.83 1.10
C ALA A 49 10.24 -11.22 0.03
N MET A 50 8.96 -11.10 0.37
CA MET A 50 7.82 -11.24 -0.54
C MET A 50 6.92 -10.02 -0.44
N HIS A 51 6.51 -9.50 -1.59
CA HIS A 51 5.50 -8.45 -1.70
C HIS A 51 4.41 -8.88 -2.69
N PHE A 52 3.16 -8.78 -2.28
CA PHE A 52 2.00 -9.19 -3.06
C PHE A 52 1.47 -8.03 -3.90
N VAL A 53 1.38 -8.23 -5.21
CA VAL A 53 0.88 -7.22 -6.15
C VAL A 53 -0.64 -7.36 -6.26
N TYR A 54 -1.32 -6.96 -5.21
CA TYR A 54 -2.77 -7.07 -5.09
C TYR A 54 -3.31 -6.05 -4.09
N SER A 55 -4.45 -5.45 -4.38
CA SER A 55 -5.07 -4.44 -3.52
C SER A 55 -6.23 -4.97 -2.68
N GLY A 56 -6.63 -6.23 -2.88
CA GLY A 56 -7.72 -6.87 -2.15
C GLY A 56 -7.28 -7.59 -0.88
N ASN A 57 -8.14 -8.47 -0.38
CA ASN A 57 -7.87 -9.29 0.79
C ASN A 57 -6.70 -10.24 0.55
N PHE A 58 -5.73 -10.22 1.44
CA PHE A 58 -4.51 -11.01 1.32
C PHE A 58 -4.15 -11.74 2.60
N ILE A 59 -3.29 -12.75 2.46
CA ILE A 59 -2.60 -13.39 3.56
C ILE A 59 -1.12 -13.56 3.20
N GLY A 60 -0.24 -13.14 4.09
CA GLY A 60 1.19 -13.42 4.09
C GLY A 60 1.56 -14.22 5.31
N GLN A 61 2.26 -15.34 5.14
CA GLN A 61 2.53 -16.28 6.20
C GLN A 61 4.01 -16.69 6.19
N VAL A 62 4.60 -16.72 7.38
CA VAL A 62 5.91 -17.36 7.62
C VAL A 62 5.70 -18.50 8.60
N GLU A 63 6.22 -19.67 8.28
CA GLU A 63 6.11 -20.87 9.11
C GLU A 63 7.49 -21.45 9.38
N ARG A 64 7.81 -21.70 10.65
CA ARG A 64 8.94 -22.53 11.05
C ARG A 64 8.41 -23.89 11.48
N CYS A 65 8.76 -24.95 10.77
CA CYS A 65 8.30 -26.29 11.07
C CYS A 65 9.21 -26.97 12.10
N GLN A 66 8.79 -28.14 12.56
CA GLN A 66 9.48 -28.94 13.57
C GLN A 66 10.90 -29.40 13.17
N PHE A 67 11.24 -29.34 11.88
CA PHE A 67 12.55 -29.70 11.36
C PHE A 67 13.44 -28.47 11.09
N ASP A 68 13.09 -27.32 11.69
CA ASP A 68 13.76 -26.03 11.51
C ASP A 68 13.77 -25.48 10.08
N THR A 69 13.02 -26.07 9.17
CA THR A 69 12.80 -25.47 7.85
C THR A 69 11.80 -24.33 7.95
N VAL A 70 12.03 -23.31 7.14
CA VAL A 70 11.19 -22.12 7.08
C VAL A 70 10.51 -22.03 5.72
N ARG A 71 9.22 -21.68 5.74
CA ARG A 71 8.42 -21.50 4.55
C ARG A 71 7.72 -20.14 4.59
N MET A 72 7.77 -19.43 3.45
CA MET A 72 6.98 -18.24 3.22
C MET A 72 5.87 -18.56 2.22
N VAL A 73 4.67 -18.05 2.49
CA VAL A 73 3.49 -18.17 1.61
C VAL A 73 2.81 -16.82 1.54
N MET A 74 2.36 -16.44 0.35
CA MET A 74 1.60 -15.22 0.16
C MET A 74 0.57 -15.40 -0.94
N GLY A 75 -0.61 -14.84 -0.77
CA GLY A 75 -1.70 -14.94 -1.74
C GLY A 75 -2.98 -14.26 -1.30
N ILE A 76 -4.04 -14.51 -2.05
CA ILE A 76 -5.39 -14.06 -1.68
C ILE A 76 -5.79 -14.70 -0.36
N ASN A 77 -6.39 -13.90 0.54
CA ASN A 77 -6.94 -14.43 1.77
C ASN A 77 -8.06 -15.43 1.46
N GLN A 78 -7.95 -16.61 2.02
CA GLN A 78 -8.92 -17.68 1.79
C GLN A 78 -10.24 -17.49 2.56
N GLU A 79 -10.27 -16.59 3.54
CA GLU A 79 -11.48 -16.24 4.25
C GLU A 79 -12.46 -15.55 3.28
N GLU A 80 -13.69 -16.07 3.22
CA GLU A 80 -14.76 -15.57 2.33
C GLU A 80 -14.40 -15.55 0.83
N PHE A 81 -13.33 -16.24 0.40
CA PHE A 81 -12.95 -16.37 -1.00
C PHE A 81 -13.21 -17.79 -1.51
N CYS A 82 -13.99 -17.86 -2.58
CA CYS A 82 -14.25 -19.10 -3.30
C CYS A 82 -14.24 -18.82 -4.80
N TRP A 83 -13.53 -19.64 -5.55
CA TRP A 83 -13.53 -19.59 -7.02
C TRP A 83 -13.90 -20.94 -7.60
N ASN A 84 -14.99 -21.00 -8.34
CA ASN A 84 -15.43 -22.24 -9.00
C ASN A 84 -14.81 -22.34 -10.38
N LEU A 85 -13.67 -23.01 -10.49
CA LEU A 85 -12.93 -23.23 -11.73
C LEU A 85 -13.48 -24.46 -12.44
N LYS A 86 -14.11 -24.29 -13.61
CA LYS A 86 -14.64 -25.37 -14.44
C LYS A 86 -13.56 -25.95 -15.34
N ALA A 87 -13.82 -27.12 -15.91
CA ALA A 87 -12.92 -27.76 -16.87
C ALA A 87 -12.67 -26.85 -18.09
N GLY A 88 -11.40 -26.57 -18.38
CA GLY A 88 -10.96 -25.69 -19.46
C GLY A 88 -10.93 -24.19 -19.11
N GLU A 89 -11.32 -23.80 -17.90
CA GLU A 89 -11.16 -22.42 -17.41
C GLU A 89 -9.82 -22.20 -16.74
N GLU A 90 -9.37 -20.95 -16.70
CA GLU A 90 -8.13 -20.53 -16.04
C GLU A 90 -8.44 -19.46 -14.98
N PHE A 91 -7.69 -19.47 -13.89
CA PHE A 91 -7.70 -18.42 -12.89
C PHE A 91 -6.32 -17.79 -12.80
N GLN A 92 -6.23 -16.51 -13.13
CA GLN A 92 -5.00 -15.74 -12.98
C GLN A 92 -4.85 -15.27 -11.53
N ALA A 93 -3.98 -15.95 -10.76
CA ALA A 93 -3.65 -15.49 -9.41
C ALA A 93 -2.82 -14.18 -9.48
N PRO A 94 -2.99 -13.27 -8.50
CA PRO A 94 -2.12 -12.11 -8.37
C PRO A 94 -0.67 -12.50 -8.18
N GLU A 95 0.24 -11.64 -8.64
CA GLU A 95 1.69 -11.90 -8.61
C GLU A 95 2.29 -11.66 -7.23
N VAL A 96 3.28 -12.48 -6.87
CA VAL A 96 4.16 -12.25 -5.72
C VAL A 96 5.55 -11.91 -6.23
N VAL A 97 6.07 -10.76 -5.86
CA VAL A 97 7.44 -10.35 -6.16
C VAL A 97 8.34 -10.77 -5.01
N MET A 98 9.34 -11.59 -5.33
CA MET A 98 10.32 -12.07 -4.37
C MET A 98 11.66 -11.36 -4.58
N VAL A 99 12.31 -10.98 -3.48
CA VAL A 99 13.65 -10.38 -3.48
C VAL A 99 14.52 -11.07 -2.46
N TYR A 100 15.74 -11.37 -2.86
CA TYR A 100 16.83 -11.76 -1.98
C TYR A 100 17.87 -10.64 -1.94
N SER A 101 18.41 -10.36 -0.77
CA SER A 101 19.53 -9.46 -0.57
C SER A 101 20.51 -10.09 0.41
N ALA A 102 21.80 -10.01 0.11
CA ALA A 102 22.90 -10.35 1.04
C ALA A 102 23.45 -9.09 1.74
N GLU A 103 22.99 -7.90 1.37
CA GLU A 103 23.45 -6.59 1.79
C GLU A 103 22.39 -5.80 2.56
N GLY A 104 21.61 -6.52 3.36
CA GLY A 104 20.62 -5.92 4.27
C GLY A 104 19.34 -5.40 3.62
N LEU A 105 18.57 -4.68 4.42
CA LEU A 105 17.25 -4.17 4.05
C LEU A 105 17.31 -3.05 3.00
N GLY A 106 18.39 -2.28 2.98
CA GLY A 106 18.58 -1.20 2.03
C GLY A 106 18.66 -1.70 0.59
N GLU A 107 19.44 -2.76 0.35
CA GLU A 107 19.54 -3.37 -0.98
C GLU A 107 18.22 -4.03 -1.39
N MET A 108 17.56 -4.75 -0.50
CA MET A 108 16.21 -5.27 -0.73
C MET A 108 15.26 -4.16 -1.19
N THR A 109 15.25 -3.03 -0.49
CA THR A 109 14.40 -1.87 -0.80
C THR A 109 14.72 -1.29 -2.18
N ARG A 110 16.00 -1.10 -2.49
CA ARG A 110 16.43 -0.61 -3.81
C ARG A 110 16.03 -1.55 -4.94
N SER A 111 16.14 -2.85 -4.71
CA SER A 111 15.73 -3.88 -5.67
C SER A 111 14.23 -3.83 -5.96
N TYR A 112 13.38 -3.71 -4.93
CA TYR A 112 11.94 -3.49 -5.11
C TYR A 112 11.64 -2.19 -5.87
N HIS A 113 12.29 -1.09 -5.50
CA HIS A 113 12.08 0.19 -6.18
C HIS A 113 12.47 0.12 -7.67
N ALA A 114 13.59 -0.54 -7.99
CA ALA A 114 14.00 -0.74 -9.37
C ALA A 114 12.99 -1.60 -10.15
N PHE A 115 12.51 -2.68 -9.55
CA PHE A 115 11.50 -3.55 -10.13
C PHE A 115 10.18 -2.77 -10.38
N TYR A 116 9.67 -2.04 -9.38
CA TYR A 116 8.41 -1.33 -9.51
C TYR A 116 8.47 -0.24 -10.59
N ARG A 117 9.56 0.49 -10.68
CA ARG A 117 9.74 1.49 -11.74
C ARG A 117 9.75 0.88 -13.14
N ARG A 118 10.32 -0.30 -13.30
CA ARG A 118 10.44 -0.96 -14.62
C ARG A 118 9.19 -1.71 -15.03
N HIS A 119 8.50 -2.34 -14.08
CA HIS A 119 7.51 -3.37 -14.38
C HIS A 119 6.11 -3.08 -13.83
N LEU A 120 5.97 -2.31 -12.76
CA LEU A 120 4.69 -2.10 -12.09
C LEU A 120 4.10 -0.71 -12.39
N ILE A 121 4.88 0.35 -12.22
CA ILE A 121 4.39 1.73 -12.34
C ILE A 121 4.16 2.07 -13.82
N ARG A 122 2.90 2.30 -14.18
CA ARG A 122 2.47 2.69 -15.53
C ARG A 122 2.19 4.18 -15.66
N SER A 123 2.31 4.93 -14.59
CA SER A 123 2.07 6.37 -14.56
C SER A 123 3.13 7.13 -15.37
N PRO A 124 2.76 8.20 -16.11
CA PRO A 124 3.71 9.09 -16.76
C PRO A 124 4.68 9.75 -15.77
N TYR A 125 4.31 9.84 -14.50
CA TYR A 125 5.17 10.36 -13.43
C TYR A 125 6.24 9.37 -12.95
N ASN A 126 6.33 8.18 -13.53
CA ASN A 126 7.46 7.30 -13.29
C ASN A 126 8.80 7.91 -13.73
N HIS A 127 8.74 8.78 -14.75
CA HIS A 127 9.91 9.45 -15.36
C HIS A 127 9.82 10.98 -15.36
N LYS A 128 8.80 11.55 -14.72
CA LYS A 128 8.58 12.99 -14.62
C LYS A 128 8.54 13.43 -13.17
N LYS A 129 9.00 14.65 -12.94
CA LYS A 129 8.84 15.31 -11.65
C LYS A 129 7.35 15.48 -11.36
N ARG A 130 6.94 15.17 -10.14
CA ARG A 130 5.57 15.41 -9.68
C ARG A 130 5.38 16.89 -9.33
N PRO A 131 4.18 17.45 -9.53
CA PRO A 131 3.90 18.81 -9.11
C PRO A 131 4.01 18.93 -7.58
N ILE A 132 4.41 20.12 -7.12
CA ILE A 132 4.37 20.48 -5.72
C ILE A 132 2.89 20.73 -5.37
N LEU A 133 2.39 19.97 -4.40
CA LEU A 133 0.96 19.87 -4.11
C LEU A 133 0.64 20.45 -2.75
N ILE A 134 -0.51 21.14 -2.66
CA ILE A 134 -1.21 21.45 -1.42
C ILE A 134 -2.60 20.83 -1.42
N ASN A 135 -3.03 20.33 -0.27
CA ASN A 135 -4.37 19.80 -0.03
C ASN A 135 -5.11 20.78 0.90
N ASN A 136 -6.41 21.02 0.67
CA ASN A 136 -7.18 21.98 1.45
C ASN A 136 -7.64 21.44 2.82
N TRP A 137 -7.62 20.14 3.07
CA TRP A 137 -8.33 19.52 4.18
C TRP A 137 -7.99 20.12 5.54
N GLU A 138 -6.73 20.16 5.92
CA GLU A 138 -6.30 20.69 7.21
C GLU A 138 -6.55 22.21 7.38
N ALA A 139 -6.76 22.93 6.27
CA ALA A 139 -7.06 24.36 6.32
C ALA A 139 -8.55 24.67 6.45
N THR A 140 -9.42 23.79 5.96
CA THR A 140 -10.84 24.11 5.80
C THR A 140 -11.78 23.03 6.33
N TYR A 141 -11.36 21.76 6.37
CA TYR A 141 -12.27 20.62 6.51
C TYR A 141 -13.43 20.75 5.51
N PHE A 142 -14.68 20.65 5.95
CA PHE A 142 -15.86 20.82 5.11
C PHE A 142 -16.33 22.30 4.97
N ASP A 143 -15.70 23.25 5.65
CA ASP A 143 -16.03 24.67 5.61
C ASP A 143 -15.28 25.36 4.45
N PHE A 144 -15.71 25.10 3.23
CA PHE A 144 -15.17 25.76 2.03
C PHE A 144 -16.24 25.91 0.94
N ASP A 145 -15.98 26.88 0.09
CA ASP A 145 -16.65 27.14 -1.18
C ASP A 145 -15.62 27.39 -2.28
N THR A 146 -16.09 27.62 -3.49
CA THR A 146 -15.24 27.89 -4.65
C THR A 146 -14.31 29.08 -4.45
N ASP A 147 -14.81 30.18 -3.86
CA ASP A 147 -14.03 31.39 -3.67
C ASP A 147 -12.88 31.16 -2.67
N LYS A 148 -13.16 30.50 -1.56
CA LYS A 148 -12.14 30.13 -0.56
C LYS A 148 -11.05 29.23 -1.13
N LEU A 149 -11.42 28.23 -1.95
CA LEU A 149 -10.43 27.38 -2.61
C LEU A 149 -9.60 28.14 -3.66
N LEU A 150 -10.23 29.06 -4.41
CA LEU A 150 -9.51 29.90 -5.37
C LEU A 150 -8.54 30.85 -4.67
N ASP A 151 -8.89 31.38 -3.50
CA ASP A 151 -8.00 32.23 -2.73
C ASP A 151 -6.80 31.44 -2.21
N ILE A 152 -7.02 30.22 -1.66
CA ILE A 152 -5.93 29.32 -1.29
C ILE A 152 -5.03 29.02 -2.51
N ALA A 153 -5.61 28.72 -3.66
CA ALA A 153 -4.85 28.42 -4.87
C ALA A 153 -4.02 29.62 -5.36
N ARG A 154 -4.56 30.84 -5.27
CA ARG A 154 -3.85 32.07 -5.67
C ARG A 154 -2.65 32.36 -4.77
N GLU A 155 -2.82 32.21 -3.44
CA GLU A 155 -1.71 32.40 -2.50
C GLU A 155 -0.66 31.28 -2.67
N ALA A 156 -1.09 30.02 -2.72
CA ALA A 156 -0.21 28.90 -2.93
C ALA A 156 0.64 29.03 -4.21
N LYS A 157 0.03 29.55 -5.29
CA LYS A 157 0.75 29.82 -6.55
C LYS A 157 1.89 30.83 -6.39
N LYS A 158 1.73 31.84 -5.56
CA LYS A 158 2.80 32.84 -5.29
C LYS A 158 4.00 32.19 -4.62
N ASP A 159 3.75 31.16 -3.80
CA ASP A 159 4.78 30.38 -3.10
C ASP A 159 5.36 29.22 -3.94
N GLY A 160 4.95 29.11 -5.20
CA GLY A 160 5.48 28.10 -6.12
C GLY A 160 4.78 26.73 -6.04
N ILE A 161 3.62 26.64 -5.40
CA ILE A 161 2.78 25.45 -5.43
C ILE A 161 2.17 25.30 -6.83
N GLU A 162 2.19 24.08 -7.34
CA GLU A 162 1.82 23.76 -8.73
C GLU A 162 0.47 23.07 -8.86
N MET A 163 -0.06 22.50 -7.76
CA MET A 163 -1.32 21.77 -7.74
C MET A 163 -2.06 21.96 -6.42
N LEU A 164 -3.36 22.28 -6.48
CA LEU A 164 -4.27 22.19 -5.35
C LEU A 164 -5.13 20.94 -5.50
N VAL A 165 -5.24 20.16 -4.44
CA VAL A 165 -6.12 18.99 -4.36
C VAL A 165 -7.25 19.29 -3.40
N MET A 166 -8.47 19.25 -3.91
CA MET A 166 -9.67 19.27 -3.07
C MET A 166 -9.88 17.86 -2.49
N ASP A 167 -9.96 17.78 -1.18
CA ASP A 167 -10.19 16.55 -0.42
C ASP A 167 -11.70 16.23 -0.32
N ASP A 168 -12.20 15.80 0.81
CA ASP A 168 -13.62 15.49 1.02
C ASP A 168 -14.53 16.68 0.67
N GLY A 169 -15.77 16.39 0.28
CA GLY A 169 -16.78 17.38 -0.11
C GLY A 169 -16.99 17.54 -1.61
N TRP A 170 -16.10 16.99 -2.46
CA TRP A 170 -16.25 17.07 -3.92
C TRP A 170 -17.28 16.08 -4.49
N PHE A 171 -17.70 15.06 -3.72
CA PHE A 171 -18.53 13.97 -4.21
C PHE A 171 -19.78 13.76 -3.35
N GLY A 172 -20.84 13.26 -3.98
CA GLY A 172 -22.10 12.92 -3.34
C GLY A 172 -22.70 14.08 -2.55
N LYS A 173 -23.27 13.77 -1.40
CA LYS A 173 -23.70 14.76 -0.39
C LYS A 173 -22.82 14.69 0.85
N ARG A 174 -21.52 14.71 0.63
CA ARG A 174 -20.50 14.55 1.67
C ARG A 174 -20.13 15.92 2.26
N ASN A 175 -20.96 16.40 3.17
CA ASN A 175 -20.72 17.62 3.94
C ASN A 175 -20.33 17.33 5.40
N LYS A 176 -20.08 16.05 5.72
CA LYS A 176 -19.65 15.52 7.03
C LYS A 176 -19.10 14.11 6.90
N ASP A 177 -18.38 13.63 7.92
CA ASP A 177 -17.64 12.39 7.90
C ASP A 177 -18.48 11.12 7.75
N ASP A 178 -19.74 11.15 8.13
CA ASP A 178 -20.61 9.99 8.28
C ASP A 178 -21.56 9.76 7.09
N SER A 179 -21.29 10.38 5.94
CA SER A 179 -22.16 10.27 4.76
C SER A 179 -21.40 10.11 3.46
N SER A 180 -22.05 9.50 2.46
CA SER A 180 -21.67 9.44 1.05
C SER A 180 -20.32 8.80 0.72
N LEU A 181 -19.69 8.07 1.65
CA LEU A 181 -18.52 7.25 1.32
C LEU A 181 -18.91 6.16 0.32
N GLY A 182 -18.29 6.20 -0.86
CA GLY A 182 -18.61 5.30 -1.97
C GLY A 182 -19.50 5.92 -3.06
N ASP A 183 -20.09 7.09 -2.84
CA ASP A 183 -20.92 7.81 -3.81
C ASP A 183 -20.04 8.69 -4.73
N TRP A 184 -19.21 8.06 -5.54
CA TRP A 184 -18.21 8.73 -6.38
C TRP A 184 -18.79 9.47 -7.58
N VAL A 185 -19.75 10.35 -7.30
CA VAL A 185 -20.35 11.28 -8.27
C VAL A 185 -20.06 12.70 -7.83
N VAL A 186 -19.77 13.60 -8.76
CA VAL A 186 -19.47 15.00 -8.43
C VAL A 186 -20.63 15.63 -7.67
N ASN A 187 -20.32 16.37 -6.61
CA ASN A 187 -21.27 17.23 -5.94
C ASN A 187 -21.52 18.44 -6.83
N GLU A 188 -22.79 18.70 -7.20
CA GLU A 188 -23.18 19.79 -8.10
C GLU A 188 -23.53 21.09 -7.35
N GLU A 189 -23.58 21.05 -6.02
CA GLU A 189 -23.81 22.21 -5.16
C GLU A 189 -22.49 22.91 -4.80
#